data_da564471478caad44bcb687ecb249cb0
#
_entry.id   da564471478caad44bcb687ecb249cb0
#
_cell.length_a   1.000
_cell.length_b   1.000
_cell.length_c   1.000
_cell.angle_alpha   90.00
_cell.angle_beta   90.00
_cell.angle_gamma   90.00
#
_symmetry.space_group_name_H-M   'P 1'
#
loop_
_entity.id
_entity.type
_entity.pdbx_description
1 polymer ?
#
loop_
_entity_poly.entity_id
_entity_poly.type
_entity_poly.pdbx_seq_one_letter_code
_entity_poly.pdbx_strand_id
1 'polypeptide(L)'
;MNFSSITCTRRDILKLAASSTTVTLLSAATSGCGLWKSDLDQAAENMIELLDYPERAGEIGAVHIARSAELQQYSYEQWTRQLLAIVGIDPESLSKDTLSSLHSLLREQIHQDFVDENVVIVNRWMLSDTELKLCLLILDAN
;
A
#
# COMPACT_ATOMS: atom_id res chain seq x y z
N MET A 1 13.70 30.02 9.99
CA MET A 1 13.19 29.71 8.63
C MET A 1 12.40 28.44 8.72
N ASN A 2 11.05 28.55 8.69
CA ASN A 2 10.15 27.40 8.79
C ASN A 2 9.96 26.80 7.40
N PHE A 3 10.48 25.62 7.17
CA PHE A 3 10.12 24.82 6.00
C PHE A 3 8.80 24.11 6.31
N SER A 4 7.70 24.68 5.81
CA SER A 4 6.42 24.00 5.78
C SER A 4 6.51 22.90 4.73
N SER A 5 6.45 21.65 5.15
CA SER A 5 6.31 20.50 4.26
C SER A 5 4.95 20.57 3.57
N ILE A 6 4.97 20.82 2.27
CA ILE A 6 3.79 20.79 1.42
C ILE A 6 3.50 19.31 1.14
N THR A 7 2.53 18.76 1.84
CA THR A 7 1.96 17.45 1.49
C THR A 7 1.04 17.62 0.29
N CYS A 8 1.54 17.29 -0.89
CA CYS A 8 0.74 17.27 -2.12
C CYS A 8 -0.13 16.01 -2.12
N THR A 9 -1.43 16.14 -1.86
CA THR A 9 -2.37 15.03 -1.93
C THR A 9 -2.87 14.85 -3.36
N ARG A 10 -3.17 13.61 -3.77
CA ARG A 10 -3.66 13.26 -5.13
C ARG A 10 -4.92 14.06 -5.56
N ARG A 11 -5.65 14.63 -4.61
CA ARG A 11 -6.83 15.49 -4.88
C ARG A 11 -6.49 16.88 -5.41
N ASP A 12 -5.28 17.38 -5.18
CA ASP A 12 -4.88 18.73 -5.60
C ASP A 12 -4.49 18.79 -7.08
N ILE A 13 -4.14 17.65 -7.69
CA ILE A 13 -3.75 17.55 -9.10
C ILE A 13 -4.98 17.68 -10.05
N LEU A 14 -6.17 17.26 -9.59
CA LEU A 14 -7.38 17.30 -10.42
C LEU A 14 -8.07 18.68 -10.50
N LYS A 15 -7.69 19.63 -9.68
CA LYS A 15 -8.26 20.98 -9.69
C LYS A 15 -7.56 21.95 -10.62
N LEU A 16 -6.42 21.61 -11.22
CA LEU A 16 -5.62 22.47 -12.11
C LEU A 16 -5.93 22.31 -13.61
N ALA A 17 -6.91 21.50 -13.98
CA ALA A 17 -7.24 21.21 -15.39
C ALA A 17 -8.35 22.10 -16.00
N ALA A 18 -8.71 23.22 -15.39
CA ALA A 18 -9.76 24.10 -15.91
C ALA A 18 -9.32 25.57 -15.92
N SER A 19 -8.46 25.94 -16.84
CA SER A 19 -8.43 27.29 -17.45
C SER A 19 -7.56 27.29 -18.70
N SER A 20 -8.23 27.53 -19.80
CA SER A 20 -7.73 27.62 -21.16
C SER A 20 -6.94 28.91 -21.43
N THR A 21 -6.11 28.80 -22.51
CA THR A 21 -5.52 29.80 -23.37
C THR A 21 -4.21 30.45 -22.91
N THR A 22 -3.12 30.14 -23.51
CA THR A 22 -2.46 30.75 -24.66
C THR A 22 -1.13 30.04 -24.97
N VAL A 23 -0.91 29.77 -26.25
CA VAL A 23 0.28 29.18 -26.85
C VAL A 23 1.46 30.13 -26.69
N THR A 24 2.53 29.66 -26.06
CA THR A 24 3.89 30.14 -26.31
C THR A 24 4.84 28.96 -26.25
N LEU A 25 5.37 28.59 -27.40
CA LEU A 25 6.45 27.64 -27.58
C LEU A 25 7.70 28.17 -26.89
N LEU A 26 7.98 27.71 -25.68
CA LEU A 26 9.31 27.69 -25.14
C LEU A 26 9.64 26.23 -24.90
N SER A 27 10.58 25.71 -25.70
CA SER A 27 11.24 24.43 -25.46
C SER A 27 12.03 24.53 -24.15
N ALA A 28 11.35 24.38 -23.04
CA ALA A 28 11.99 24.06 -21.78
C ALA A 28 12.03 22.54 -21.71
N ALA A 29 13.24 21.98 -21.66
CA ALA A 29 13.45 20.60 -21.29
C ALA A 29 12.68 20.35 -19.98
N THR A 30 11.46 19.86 -20.09
CA THR A 30 10.79 19.24 -18.97
C THR A 30 11.59 18.01 -18.66
N SER A 31 12.55 18.15 -17.75
CA SER A 31 13.01 17.02 -16.96
C SER A 31 11.71 16.42 -16.41
N GLY A 32 11.25 15.36 -17.08
CA GLY A 32 10.09 14.63 -16.62
C GLY A 32 10.36 14.24 -15.19
N CYS A 33 9.65 14.85 -14.24
CA CYS A 33 9.37 14.20 -13.00
C CYS A 33 8.56 12.95 -13.37
N GLY A 34 9.25 11.95 -13.92
CA GLY A 34 8.73 10.61 -13.94
C GLY A 34 8.42 10.36 -12.48
N LEU A 35 7.18 10.09 -12.18
CA LEU A 35 6.75 9.51 -10.91
C LEU A 35 7.46 8.17 -10.83
N TRP A 36 8.71 8.20 -10.34
CA TRP A 36 9.44 7.00 -9.99
C TRP A 36 8.70 6.45 -8.77
N LYS A 37 7.85 5.46 -9.01
CA LYS A 37 7.30 4.69 -7.91
C LYS A 37 8.50 4.15 -7.14
N SER A 38 8.51 4.37 -5.84
CA SER A 38 9.52 3.76 -5.00
C SER A 38 9.38 2.23 -5.10
N ASP A 39 10.47 1.51 -4.91
CA ASP A 39 10.41 0.04 -4.90
C ASP A 39 9.41 -0.46 -3.84
N LEU A 40 9.22 0.32 -2.77
CA LEU A 40 8.24 0.06 -1.73
C LEU A 40 6.80 0.22 -2.22
N ASP A 41 6.49 1.25 -3.02
CA ASP A 41 5.17 1.43 -3.63
C ASP A 41 4.87 0.28 -4.59
N GLN A 42 5.87 -0.18 -5.33
CA GLN A 42 5.71 -1.31 -6.23
C GLN A 42 5.49 -2.62 -5.47
N ALA A 43 6.16 -2.81 -4.35
CA ALA A 43 5.93 -3.95 -3.47
C ALA A 43 4.49 -3.94 -2.92
N ALA A 44 4.01 -2.79 -2.46
CA ALA A 44 2.65 -2.64 -1.96
C ALA A 44 1.58 -2.93 -3.03
N GLU A 45 1.77 -2.43 -4.25
CA GLU A 45 0.86 -2.72 -5.37
C GLU A 45 0.83 -4.23 -5.68
N ASN A 46 1.99 -4.88 -5.74
CA ASN A 46 2.05 -6.33 -5.92
C ASN A 46 1.35 -7.10 -4.80
N MET A 47 1.44 -6.62 -3.55
CA MET A 47 0.72 -7.23 -2.44
C MET A 47 -0.80 -7.10 -2.58
N ILE A 48 -1.27 -5.94 -3.03
CA ILE A 48 -2.70 -5.68 -3.26
C ILE A 48 -3.26 -6.56 -4.38
N GLU A 49 -2.48 -6.80 -5.43
CA GLU A 49 -2.86 -7.69 -6.54
C GLU A 49 -3.07 -9.15 -6.11
N LEU A 50 -2.55 -9.55 -4.95
CA LEU A 50 -2.76 -10.89 -4.40
C LEU A 50 -4.22 -11.13 -4.01
N LEU A 51 -4.98 -10.08 -3.74
CA LEU A 51 -6.35 -10.16 -3.29
C LEU A 51 -7.32 -10.11 -4.48
N ASP A 52 -8.15 -11.14 -4.61
CA ASP A 52 -9.15 -11.24 -5.70
C ASP A 52 -10.24 -10.15 -5.63
N TYR A 53 -10.50 -9.61 -4.41
CA TYR A 53 -11.55 -8.64 -4.15
C TYR A 53 -11.06 -7.50 -3.26
N PRO A 54 -10.22 -6.58 -3.77
CA PRO A 54 -9.62 -5.52 -2.98
C PRO A 54 -10.64 -4.58 -2.31
N GLU A 55 -11.79 -4.34 -2.95
CA GLU A 55 -12.85 -3.49 -2.38
C GLU A 55 -13.40 -4.08 -1.07
N ARG A 56 -13.69 -5.38 -1.07
CA ARG A 56 -14.18 -6.09 0.12
C ARG A 56 -13.10 -6.21 1.20
N ALA A 57 -11.87 -6.38 0.79
CA ALA A 57 -10.74 -6.39 1.71
C ALA A 57 -10.62 -5.04 2.45
N GLY A 58 -10.79 -3.93 1.75
CA GLY A 58 -10.83 -2.59 2.35
C GLY A 58 -11.98 -2.42 3.37
N GLU A 59 -13.17 -2.95 3.09
CA GLU A 59 -14.30 -2.93 4.04
C GLU A 59 -13.98 -3.73 5.31
N ILE A 60 -13.35 -4.88 5.19
CA ILE A 60 -12.93 -5.71 6.34
C ILE A 60 -11.87 -4.96 7.16
N GLY A 61 -10.88 -4.37 6.50
CA GLY A 61 -9.86 -3.54 7.14
C GLY A 61 -10.47 -2.38 7.92
N ALA A 62 -11.44 -1.66 7.33
CA ALA A 62 -12.14 -0.55 7.97
C ALA A 62 -12.86 -0.96 9.25
N VAL A 63 -13.54 -2.11 9.24
CA VAL A 63 -14.23 -2.64 10.43
C VAL A 63 -13.23 -2.99 11.54
N HIS A 64 -12.09 -3.55 11.18
CA HIS A 64 -11.08 -3.94 12.15
C HIS A 64 -10.38 -2.73 12.77
N ILE A 65 -9.97 -1.76 11.94
CA ILE A 65 -9.28 -0.55 12.39
C ILE A 65 -10.17 0.33 13.29
N ALA A 66 -11.49 0.35 13.03
CA ALA A 66 -12.42 1.08 13.87
C ALA A 66 -12.49 0.57 15.32
N ARG A 67 -12.05 -0.67 15.55
CA ARG A 67 -12.02 -1.32 16.87
C ARG A 67 -10.68 -1.19 17.60
N SER A 68 -9.65 -0.72 16.93
CA SER A 68 -8.31 -0.62 17.48
C SER A 68 -7.68 0.74 17.19
N ALA A 69 -7.60 1.59 18.22
CA ALA A 69 -6.98 2.91 18.10
C ALA A 69 -5.48 2.84 17.75
N GLU A 70 -4.81 1.77 18.15
CA GLU A 70 -3.39 1.57 17.86
C GLU A 70 -3.14 1.38 16.37
N LEU A 71 -4.03 0.68 15.67
CA LEU A 71 -3.90 0.40 14.25
C LEU A 71 -4.15 1.63 13.37
N GLN A 72 -4.88 2.63 13.88
CA GLN A 72 -5.14 3.89 13.18
C GLN A 72 -3.88 4.75 12.97
N GLN A 73 -2.80 4.45 13.67
CA GLN A 73 -1.55 5.19 13.60
C GLN A 73 -0.62 4.70 12.50
N TYR A 74 -0.89 3.53 11.93
CA TYR A 74 -0.05 2.94 10.89
C TYR A 74 -0.36 3.55 9.54
N SER A 75 0.70 3.95 8.82
CA SER A 75 0.61 4.41 7.43
C SER A 75 0.73 3.25 6.44
N TYR A 76 0.35 3.51 5.19
CA TYR A 76 0.55 2.62 4.05
C TYR A 76 1.99 2.06 3.97
N GLU A 77 2.98 2.93 4.13
CA GLU A 77 4.39 2.52 4.15
C GLU A 77 4.70 1.57 5.31
N GLN A 78 4.16 1.83 6.49
CA GLN A 78 4.39 0.98 7.66
C GLN A 78 3.76 -0.39 7.49
N TRP A 79 2.55 -0.50 6.92
CA TRP A 79 1.92 -1.78 6.59
C TRP A 79 2.74 -2.55 5.58
N THR A 80 3.23 -1.88 4.51
CA THR A 80 4.09 -2.49 3.52
C THR A 80 5.36 -3.06 4.14
N ARG A 81 6.05 -2.29 4.97
CA ARG A 81 7.26 -2.73 5.68
C ARG A 81 7.00 -3.92 6.62
N GLN A 82 5.87 -3.93 7.31
CA GLN A 82 5.50 -5.06 8.17
C GLN A 82 5.26 -6.33 7.36
N LEU A 83 4.54 -6.25 6.25
CA LEU A 83 4.29 -7.41 5.38
C LEU A 83 5.58 -7.96 4.77
N LEU A 84 6.50 -7.08 4.33
CA LEU A 84 7.82 -7.50 3.86
C LEU A 84 8.62 -8.19 4.96
N ALA A 85 8.62 -7.66 6.18
CA ALA A 85 9.32 -8.24 7.31
C ALA A 85 8.78 -9.64 7.68
N ILE A 86 7.47 -9.85 7.61
CA ILE A 86 6.84 -11.15 7.89
C ILE A 86 7.36 -12.22 6.92
N VAL A 87 7.55 -11.90 5.66
CA VAL A 87 8.08 -12.84 4.66
C VAL A 87 9.61 -12.82 4.54
N GLY A 88 10.29 -12.12 5.44
CA GLY A 88 11.76 -12.10 5.52
C GLY A 88 12.45 -11.27 4.45
N ILE A 89 11.74 -10.31 3.85
CA ILE A 89 12.30 -9.39 2.85
C ILE A 89 12.67 -8.07 3.54
N ASP A 90 13.93 -7.66 3.35
CA ASP A 90 14.39 -6.34 3.78
C ASP A 90 13.88 -5.26 2.81
N PRO A 91 13.11 -4.26 3.30
CA PRO A 91 12.61 -3.17 2.46
C PRO A 91 13.69 -2.37 1.73
N GLU A 92 14.91 -2.32 2.27
CA GLU A 92 16.03 -1.59 1.68
C GLU A 92 16.76 -2.40 0.58
N SER A 93 16.44 -3.70 0.46
CA SER A 93 17.05 -4.62 -0.51
C SER A 93 16.06 -5.13 -1.56
N LEU A 94 14.99 -4.40 -1.83
CA LEU A 94 14.01 -4.76 -2.83
C LEU A 94 14.63 -4.84 -4.22
N SER A 95 14.36 -5.93 -4.93
CA SER A 95 14.79 -6.18 -6.31
C SER A 95 13.64 -6.76 -7.12
N LYS A 96 13.79 -6.78 -8.44
CA LYS A 96 12.79 -7.40 -9.32
C LYS A 96 12.56 -8.88 -8.99
N ASP A 97 13.61 -9.59 -8.59
CA ASP A 97 13.53 -11.01 -8.23
C ASP A 97 12.75 -11.20 -6.93
N THR A 98 13.01 -10.34 -5.92
CA THR A 98 12.24 -10.36 -4.67
C THR A 98 10.78 -10.01 -4.90
N LEU A 99 10.48 -9.01 -5.73
CA LEU A 99 9.10 -8.67 -6.09
C LEU A 99 8.39 -9.81 -6.82
N SER A 100 9.07 -10.51 -7.72
CA SER A 100 8.47 -11.65 -8.44
C SER A 100 8.12 -12.84 -7.55
N SER A 101 8.84 -13.02 -6.44
CA SER A 101 8.60 -14.09 -5.46
C SER A 101 7.63 -13.70 -4.35
N LEU A 102 7.28 -12.42 -4.22
CA LEU A 102 6.51 -11.87 -3.10
C LEU A 102 5.13 -12.55 -2.95
N HIS A 103 4.42 -12.77 -4.05
CA HIS A 103 3.11 -13.45 -4.02
C HIS A 103 3.20 -14.87 -3.46
N SER A 104 4.22 -15.64 -3.86
CA SER A 104 4.39 -17.02 -3.37
C SER A 104 4.76 -17.04 -1.89
N LEU A 105 5.61 -16.11 -1.45
CA LEU A 105 6.00 -15.98 -0.05
C LEU A 105 4.82 -15.57 0.84
N LEU A 106 4.00 -14.62 0.40
CA LEU A 106 2.80 -14.22 1.14
C LEU A 106 1.77 -15.34 1.22
N ARG A 107 1.54 -16.10 0.15
CA ARG A 107 0.63 -17.26 0.17
C ARG A 107 1.12 -18.34 1.12
N GLU A 108 2.41 -18.60 1.14
CA GLU A 108 3.01 -19.56 2.08
C GLU A 108 2.85 -19.07 3.52
N GLN A 109 3.07 -17.79 3.77
CA GLN A 109 2.87 -17.20 5.10
C GLN A 109 1.40 -17.26 5.55
N ILE A 110 0.45 -16.95 4.65
CA ILE A 110 -0.99 -17.09 4.93
C ILE A 110 -1.30 -18.56 5.33
N HIS A 111 -0.78 -19.52 4.58
CA HIS A 111 -0.96 -20.93 4.90
C HIS A 111 -0.38 -21.27 6.27
N GLN A 112 0.83 -20.78 6.56
CA GLN A 112 1.49 -21.01 7.85
C GLN A 112 0.71 -20.38 9.02
N ASP A 113 0.15 -19.19 8.84
CA ASP A 113 -0.69 -18.53 9.85
C ASP A 113 -1.90 -19.41 10.24
N PHE A 114 -2.54 -20.08 9.26
CA PHE A 114 -3.64 -21.01 9.55
C PHE A 114 -3.16 -22.26 10.27
N VAL A 115 -1.97 -22.77 9.95
CA VAL A 115 -1.38 -23.92 10.64
C VAL A 115 -1.04 -23.60 12.10
N ASP A 116 -0.54 -22.37 12.33
CA ASP A 116 -0.11 -21.89 13.64
C ASP A 116 -1.28 -21.31 14.46
N GLU A 117 -2.52 -21.38 13.95
CA GLU A 117 -3.71 -20.79 14.55
C GLU A 117 -3.61 -19.26 14.75
N ASN A 118 -2.74 -18.58 13.97
CA ASN A 118 -2.57 -17.14 13.97
C ASN A 118 -3.67 -16.48 13.11
N VAL A 119 -4.90 -16.57 13.59
CA VAL A 119 -6.10 -16.14 12.86
C VAL A 119 -6.91 -15.13 13.63
N VAL A 120 -7.60 -14.26 12.92
CA VAL A 120 -8.48 -13.22 13.47
C VAL A 120 -9.88 -13.38 12.87
N ILE A 121 -10.92 -13.17 13.69
CA ILE A 121 -12.30 -13.18 13.22
C ILE A 121 -12.79 -11.73 13.10
N VAL A 122 -13.06 -11.30 11.87
CA VAL A 122 -13.62 -9.99 11.55
C VAL A 122 -14.94 -10.18 10.80
N ASN A 123 -16.03 -9.67 11.33
CA ASN A 123 -17.36 -9.78 10.70
C ASN A 123 -17.77 -11.20 10.28
N ARG A 124 -17.45 -12.21 11.07
CA ARG A 124 -17.66 -13.65 10.79
C ARG A 124 -16.72 -14.23 9.72
N TRP A 125 -15.77 -13.47 9.21
CA TRP A 125 -14.69 -13.96 8.37
C TRP A 125 -13.52 -14.36 9.25
N MET A 126 -13.00 -15.55 9.03
CA MET A 126 -11.75 -16.00 9.61
C MET A 126 -10.64 -15.66 8.63
N LEU A 127 -9.73 -14.83 9.04
CA LEU A 127 -8.58 -14.37 8.26
C LEU A 127 -7.29 -14.75 8.98
N SER A 128 -6.26 -15.05 8.22
CA SER A 128 -4.91 -15.09 8.79
C SER A 128 -4.47 -13.69 9.22
N ASP A 129 -3.50 -13.60 10.09
CA ASP A 129 -2.91 -12.31 10.49
C ASP A 129 -2.30 -11.57 9.28
N THR A 130 -1.69 -12.31 8.36
CA THR A 130 -1.16 -11.76 7.10
C THR A 130 -2.28 -11.23 6.19
N GLU A 131 -3.39 -11.95 6.01
CA GLU A 131 -4.54 -11.47 5.21
C GLU A 131 -5.14 -10.20 5.82
N LEU A 132 -5.26 -10.15 7.15
CA LEU A 132 -5.75 -8.95 7.82
C LEU A 132 -4.85 -7.74 7.54
N LYS A 133 -3.53 -7.90 7.60
CA LYS A 133 -2.59 -6.82 7.28
C LYS A 133 -2.67 -6.38 5.82
N LEU A 134 -2.94 -7.30 4.89
CA LEU A 134 -3.23 -6.96 3.49
C LEU A 134 -4.52 -6.14 3.36
N CYS A 135 -5.57 -6.47 4.12
CA CYS A 135 -6.81 -5.68 4.15
C CYS A 135 -6.58 -4.25 4.69
N LEU A 136 -5.71 -4.11 5.69
CA LEU A 136 -5.35 -2.81 6.26
C LEU A 136 -4.50 -1.97 5.29
N LEU A 137 -3.60 -2.60 4.55
CA LEU A 137 -2.80 -1.95 3.51
C LEU A 137 -3.70 -1.32 2.42
N ILE A 138 -4.72 -2.05 1.96
CA ILE A 138 -5.66 -1.55 0.95
C ILE A 138 -6.46 -0.36 1.45
N LEU A 139 -6.88 -0.39 2.69
CA LEU A 139 -7.66 0.71 3.28
C LEU A 139 -6.91 2.03 3.23
N ASP A 140 -5.61 2.00 3.46
CA ASP A 140 -4.76 3.19 3.48
C ASP A 140 -4.28 3.61 2.07
N ALA A 141 -4.43 2.73 1.08
CA ALA A 141 -4.11 2.99 -0.32
C ALA A 141 -5.20 3.81 -1.06
N ASN A 142 -6.44 3.86 -0.53
CA ASN A 142 -7.59 4.58 -1.08
C ASN A 142 -7.81 5.92 -0.38
#